data_784b5b431faea8548164bc866cf341aa
#
_entry.id   784b5b431faea8548164bc866cf341aa
#
_cell.length_a   1.000
_cell.length_b   1.000
_cell.length_c   1.000
_cell.angle_alpha   90.00
_cell.angle_beta   90.00
_cell.angle_gamma   90.00
#
_symmetry.space_group_name_H-M   'P 1'
#
loop_
_entity.id
_entity.type
_entity.pdbx_description
1 polymer ?
#
loop_
_entity_poly.entity_id
_entity_poly.type
_entity_poly.pdbx_seq_one_letter_code
_entity_poly.pdbx_strand_id
1 'polypeptide(L)'
;SAVGYEMRFTLNEVQRAVAITQSGTRGGDGIPLVLNIEPGFVIDYGANTMQDTRSIFVYEFPDLDPPVLTNATLDLGTGSLVLKADETLDLTPVTAAVVENMTIANVSGDGPCSSRERPQRRGGGTVGARCGCDANGHE
;
A
#
# COMPACT_ATOMS: atom_id res chain seq x y z
N SER A 1 27.05 2.37 -20.37
CA SER A 1 27.23 1.97 -21.77
C SER A 1 26.77 0.51 -21.90
N ALA A 2 25.52 0.30 -22.30
CA ALA A 2 25.01 -1.03 -22.56
C ALA A 2 25.35 -1.39 -24.02
N VAL A 3 26.31 -2.29 -24.19
CA VAL A 3 26.54 -2.96 -25.44
C VAL A 3 25.74 -4.26 -25.40
N GLY A 4 24.56 -4.28 -26.02
CA GLY A 4 23.71 -5.45 -25.99
C GLY A 4 22.36 -5.20 -26.67
N TYR A 5 21.59 -6.26 -26.79
CA TYR A 5 20.24 -6.26 -27.36
C TYR A 5 19.15 -6.02 -26.30
N GLU A 6 19.56 -5.66 -25.07
CA GLU A 6 18.63 -5.45 -23.93
C GLU A 6 18.73 -4.02 -23.44
N MET A 7 17.61 -3.39 -23.22
CA MET A 7 17.49 -2.11 -22.51
C MET A 7 16.61 -2.31 -21.29
N ARG A 8 17.04 -1.78 -20.14
CA ARG A 8 16.28 -1.85 -18.89
C ARG A 8 15.89 -0.46 -18.43
N PHE A 9 14.62 -0.28 -18.14
CA PHE A 9 14.04 0.92 -17.57
C PHE A 9 13.40 0.59 -16.23
N THR A 10 13.52 1.51 -15.26
CA THR A 10 12.80 1.41 -13.99
C THR A 10 11.72 2.48 -13.99
N LEU A 11 10.48 2.06 -13.85
CA LEU A 11 9.35 2.97 -13.69
C LEU A 11 9.43 3.64 -12.31
N ASN A 12 9.04 4.90 -12.23
CA ASN A 12 8.79 5.52 -10.94
C ASN A 12 7.47 4.98 -10.35
N GLU A 13 7.23 5.27 -9.07
CA GLU A 13 6.08 4.70 -8.35
C GLU A 13 4.73 5.05 -9.00
N VAL A 14 4.56 6.28 -9.46
CA VAL A 14 3.33 6.71 -10.15
C VAL A 14 3.13 5.95 -11.46
N GLN A 15 4.20 5.77 -12.25
CA GLN A 15 4.15 5.02 -13.50
C GLN A 15 3.87 3.54 -13.24
N ARG A 16 4.46 2.96 -12.18
CA ARG A 16 4.22 1.58 -11.76
C ARG A 16 2.75 1.37 -11.38
N ALA A 17 2.19 2.25 -10.54
CA ALA A 17 0.79 2.18 -10.13
C ALA A 17 -0.16 2.26 -11.33
N VAL A 18 0.08 3.19 -12.27
CA VAL A 18 -0.71 3.29 -13.51
C VAL A 18 -0.60 2.01 -14.35
N ALA A 19 0.60 1.43 -14.47
CA ALA A 19 0.78 0.18 -15.20
C ALA A 19 -0.01 -0.97 -14.55
N ILE A 20 -0.01 -1.07 -13.22
CA ILE A 20 -0.80 -2.08 -12.48
C ILE A 20 -2.29 -1.93 -12.78
N THR A 21 -2.85 -0.70 -12.70
CA THR A 21 -4.30 -0.48 -12.94
C THR A 21 -4.75 -0.84 -14.35
N GLN A 22 -3.84 -0.84 -15.32
CA GLN A 22 -4.11 -1.19 -16.72
C GLN A 22 -3.68 -2.60 -17.10
N SER A 23 -3.16 -3.37 -16.15
CA SER A 23 -2.60 -4.71 -16.42
C SER A 23 -3.64 -5.82 -16.41
N GLY A 24 -3.29 -6.95 -17.00
CA GLY A 24 -4.05 -8.20 -16.88
C GLY A 24 -3.87 -8.90 -15.53
N THR A 25 -3.06 -8.34 -14.61
CA THR A 25 -2.77 -8.95 -13.31
C THR A 25 -3.79 -8.53 -12.24
N ARG A 26 -3.64 -9.07 -11.04
CA ARG A 26 -4.49 -8.69 -9.89
C ARG A 26 -4.31 -7.21 -9.56
N GLY A 27 -5.41 -6.49 -9.44
CA GLY A 27 -5.43 -5.03 -9.23
C GLY A 27 -5.58 -4.22 -10.51
N GLY A 28 -5.49 -4.87 -11.68
CA GLY A 28 -5.68 -4.25 -12.98
C GLY A 28 -7.08 -4.46 -13.57
N ASP A 29 -7.25 -4.03 -14.80
CA ASP A 29 -8.53 -4.12 -15.55
C ASP A 29 -8.77 -5.49 -16.20
N GLY A 30 -7.81 -6.40 -16.08
CA GLY A 30 -7.86 -7.76 -16.64
C GLY A 30 -7.44 -7.84 -18.11
N ILE A 31 -6.95 -6.75 -18.70
CA ILE A 31 -6.49 -6.70 -20.09
C ILE A 31 -4.96 -6.68 -20.12
N PRO A 32 -4.30 -7.62 -20.81
CA PRO A 32 -2.85 -7.62 -20.91
C PRO A 32 -2.30 -6.33 -21.52
N LEU A 33 -1.21 -5.80 -20.95
CA LEU A 33 -0.55 -4.60 -21.45
C LEU A 33 0.05 -4.81 -22.83
N VAL A 34 0.01 -3.76 -23.61
CA VAL A 34 0.77 -3.66 -24.87
C VAL A 34 1.68 -2.43 -24.82
N LEU A 35 2.87 -2.57 -25.37
CA LEU A 35 3.83 -1.49 -25.49
C LEU A 35 3.80 -0.90 -26.90
N ASN A 36 3.63 0.40 -26.97
CA ASN A 36 3.77 1.17 -28.21
C ASN A 36 5.01 2.06 -28.09
N ILE A 37 5.83 2.06 -29.10
CA ILE A 37 7.07 2.83 -29.15
C ILE A 37 7.04 3.72 -30.39
N GLU A 38 7.19 5.03 -30.17
CA GLU A 38 7.24 6.01 -31.23
C GLU A 38 8.61 5.97 -31.97
N PRO A 39 8.65 6.40 -33.23
CA PRO A 39 9.88 6.49 -33.98
C PRO A 39 10.92 7.35 -33.26
N GLY A 40 12.19 6.96 -33.33
CA GLY A 40 13.26 7.74 -32.72
C GLY A 40 13.51 7.46 -31.24
N PHE A 41 12.83 6.49 -30.64
CA PHE A 41 13.05 6.11 -29.25
C PHE A 41 14.51 5.69 -28.99
N VAL A 42 15.12 4.98 -29.91
CA VAL A 42 16.56 4.64 -29.91
C VAL A 42 17.15 4.80 -31.30
N ILE A 43 18.49 4.96 -31.31
CA ILE A 43 19.30 5.01 -32.54
C ILE A 43 20.41 3.96 -32.40
N ASP A 44 20.64 3.18 -33.44
CA ASP A 44 21.71 2.20 -33.46
C ASP A 44 23.10 2.82 -33.75
N TYR A 45 24.17 2.02 -33.68
CA TYR A 45 25.54 2.50 -33.98
C TYR A 45 25.73 2.92 -35.43
N GLY A 46 24.84 2.49 -36.36
CA GLY A 46 24.82 2.91 -37.74
C GLY A 46 24.08 4.23 -37.97
N ALA A 47 23.62 4.89 -36.89
CA ALA A 47 22.79 6.07 -36.91
C ALA A 47 21.39 5.84 -37.54
N ASN A 48 20.93 4.60 -37.57
CA ASN A 48 19.57 4.28 -38.00
C ASN A 48 18.61 4.49 -36.81
N THR A 49 17.56 5.24 -37.08
CA THR A 49 16.50 5.55 -36.10
C THR A 49 15.51 4.39 -36.02
N MET A 50 15.12 4.00 -34.82
CA MET A 50 14.06 3.02 -34.60
C MET A 50 12.75 3.47 -35.26
N GLN A 51 12.10 2.55 -35.95
CA GLN A 51 10.80 2.78 -36.56
C GLN A 51 9.67 2.64 -35.52
N ASP A 52 8.49 3.16 -35.87
CA ASP A 52 7.26 2.95 -35.10
C ASP A 52 7.00 1.46 -34.86
N THR A 53 6.79 1.10 -33.62
CA THR A 53 6.48 -0.28 -33.24
C THR A 53 5.28 -0.27 -32.30
N ARG A 54 4.23 -0.98 -32.70
CA ARG A 54 2.96 -0.99 -32.00
C ARG A 54 2.56 -2.37 -31.51
N SER A 55 1.81 -2.39 -30.41
CA SER A 55 1.15 -3.60 -29.90
C SER A 55 2.11 -4.76 -29.57
N ILE A 56 3.29 -4.43 -29.05
CA ILE A 56 4.18 -5.45 -28.49
C ILE A 56 3.53 -5.96 -27.20
N PHE A 57 3.26 -7.27 -27.14
CA PHE A 57 2.77 -7.89 -25.92
C PHE A 57 3.81 -7.78 -24.80
N VAL A 58 3.37 -7.27 -23.64
CA VAL A 58 4.17 -7.19 -22.44
C VAL A 58 3.96 -8.45 -21.62
N TYR A 59 5.03 -9.09 -21.19
CA TYR A 59 4.95 -10.20 -20.25
C TYR A 59 4.90 -9.63 -18.84
N GLU A 60 3.77 -9.77 -18.16
CA GLU A 60 3.48 -9.13 -16.88
C GLU A 60 3.77 -10.08 -15.73
N PHE A 61 4.42 -9.56 -14.70
CA PHE A 61 4.53 -10.24 -13.40
C PHE A 61 3.63 -9.52 -12.40
N PRO A 62 2.78 -10.25 -11.66
CA PRO A 62 1.92 -9.62 -10.66
C PRO A 62 2.76 -9.01 -9.54
N ASP A 63 2.26 -7.90 -8.99
CA ASP A 63 2.74 -7.36 -7.72
C ASP A 63 2.25 -8.24 -6.58
N LEU A 64 3.17 -8.79 -5.78
CA LEU A 64 2.87 -9.68 -4.67
C LEU A 64 3.30 -9.08 -3.33
N ASP A 65 3.97 -7.95 -3.35
CA ASP A 65 4.46 -7.29 -2.14
C ASP A 65 3.34 -6.42 -1.56
N PRO A 66 2.98 -6.60 -0.28
CA PRO A 66 1.98 -5.76 0.36
C PRO A 66 2.58 -4.40 0.76
N PRO A 67 1.80 -3.30 0.76
CA PRO A 67 2.25 -1.99 1.20
C PRO A 67 2.65 -2.00 2.68
N VAL A 68 3.76 -1.34 2.98
CA VAL A 68 4.25 -1.16 4.36
C VAL A 68 4.16 0.31 4.75
N LEU A 69 3.53 0.59 5.90
CA LEU A 69 3.50 1.95 6.44
C LEU A 69 4.88 2.32 6.99
N THR A 70 5.45 3.39 6.46
CA THR A 70 6.80 3.86 6.79
C THR A 70 6.80 5.02 7.78
N ASN A 71 5.71 5.77 7.86
CA ASN A 71 5.59 6.93 8.74
C ASN A 71 4.12 7.23 9.06
N ALA A 72 3.89 7.79 10.26
CA ALA A 72 2.60 8.32 10.70
C ALA A 72 2.81 9.66 11.39
N THR A 73 1.97 10.65 11.09
CA THR A 73 1.99 11.97 11.74
C THR A 73 0.58 12.32 12.16
N LEU A 74 0.39 12.63 13.45
CA LEU A 74 -0.88 13.06 14.01
C LEU A 74 -0.77 14.52 14.48
N ASP A 75 -1.59 15.38 13.91
CA ASP A 75 -1.81 16.73 14.38
C ASP A 75 -2.98 16.73 15.38
N LEU A 76 -2.68 16.83 16.66
CA LEU A 76 -3.69 16.82 17.72
C LEU A 76 -4.55 18.10 17.74
N GLY A 77 -4.06 19.21 17.15
CA GLY A 77 -4.82 20.46 17.09
C GLY A 77 -5.96 20.40 16.07
N THR A 78 -5.71 19.74 14.94
CA THR A 78 -6.68 19.58 13.85
C THR A 78 -7.35 18.20 13.84
N GLY A 79 -6.80 17.22 14.55
CA GLY A 79 -7.22 15.82 14.49
C GLY A 79 -6.81 15.11 13.20
N SER A 80 -5.89 15.71 12.42
CA SER A 80 -5.45 15.14 11.14
C SER A 80 -4.38 14.07 11.37
N LEU A 81 -4.63 12.84 10.88
CA LEU A 81 -3.67 11.75 10.84
C LEU A 81 -3.22 11.53 9.40
N VAL A 82 -1.92 11.64 9.16
CA VAL A 82 -1.29 11.37 7.87
C VAL A 82 -0.44 10.09 7.97
N LEU A 83 -0.73 9.12 7.12
CA LEU A 83 0.02 7.87 6.99
C LEU A 83 0.81 7.90 5.69
N LYS A 84 2.06 7.42 5.72
CA LYS A 84 2.89 7.25 4.53
C LYS A 84 3.26 5.78 4.38
N ALA A 85 3.12 5.27 3.17
CA ALA A 85 3.56 3.93 2.79
C ALA A 85 4.81 4.01 1.89
N ASP A 86 5.44 2.88 1.67
CA ASP A 86 6.55 2.70 0.72
C ASP A 86 6.09 2.61 -0.73
N GLU A 87 4.78 2.38 -0.94
CA GLU A 87 4.16 2.33 -2.26
C GLU A 87 2.81 3.06 -2.30
N THR A 88 2.26 3.22 -3.50
CA THR A 88 0.97 3.88 -3.72
C THR A 88 -0.18 3.03 -3.18
N LEU A 89 -1.00 3.65 -2.32
CA LEU A 89 -2.19 3.01 -1.77
C LEU A 89 -3.40 3.31 -2.67
N ASP A 90 -4.18 2.28 -2.99
CA ASP A 90 -5.51 2.47 -3.58
C ASP A 90 -6.53 2.72 -2.46
N LEU A 91 -7.04 3.94 -2.41
CA LEU A 91 -8.08 4.36 -1.47
C LEU A 91 -9.45 4.53 -2.17
N THR A 92 -9.63 3.90 -3.32
CA THR A 92 -10.89 3.93 -4.08
C THR A 92 -11.56 2.55 -4.11
N PRO A 93 -12.78 2.40 -3.56
CA PRO A 93 -13.56 3.43 -2.84
C PRO A 93 -12.95 3.79 -1.49
N VAL A 94 -13.34 4.93 -0.90
CA VAL A 94 -12.84 5.37 0.43
C VAL A 94 -13.06 4.33 1.54
N THR A 95 -13.96 3.37 1.33
CA THR A 95 -14.17 2.21 2.21
C THR A 95 -13.10 1.13 2.10
N ALA A 96 -12.14 1.26 1.16
CA ALA A 96 -10.99 0.35 1.08
C ALA A 96 -10.07 0.46 2.30
N ALA A 97 -10.06 1.63 2.97
CA ALA A 97 -9.40 1.77 4.26
C ALA A 97 -10.36 1.35 5.39
N VAL A 98 -10.08 0.21 6.05
CA VAL A 98 -10.87 -0.29 7.18
C VAL A 98 -10.39 0.37 8.46
N VAL A 99 -11.00 1.53 8.79
CA VAL A 99 -10.58 2.38 9.92
C VAL A 99 -10.72 1.67 11.27
N GLU A 100 -11.64 0.71 11.37
CA GLU A 100 -11.88 -0.10 12.57
C GLU A 100 -10.68 -1.00 12.93
N ASN A 101 -9.78 -1.24 11.98
CA ASN A 101 -8.54 -1.98 12.22
C ASN A 101 -7.39 -1.10 12.69
N MET A 102 -7.61 0.22 12.81
CA MET A 102 -6.60 1.16 13.28
C MET A 102 -6.79 1.45 14.77
N THR A 103 -5.70 1.37 15.53
CA THR A 103 -5.70 1.73 16.96
C THR A 103 -4.55 2.70 17.22
N ILE A 104 -4.83 3.79 17.92
CA ILE A 104 -3.83 4.72 18.40
C ILE A 104 -3.63 4.41 19.89
N ALA A 105 -2.42 4.01 20.26
CA ALA A 105 -2.06 3.67 21.63
C ALA A 105 -0.73 4.33 22.03
N ASN A 106 -0.45 4.42 23.33
CA ASN A 106 0.88 4.80 23.79
C ASN A 106 1.87 3.63 23.60
N VAL A 107 3.15 3.89 23.84
CA VAL A 107 4.24 2.90 23.67
C VAL A 107 4.04 1.63 24.55
N SER A 108 3.27 1.76 25.63
CA SER A 108 2.96 0.64 26.54
C SER A 108 1.85 -0.27 26.02
N GLY A 109 1.23 0.09 24.92
CA GLY A 109 0.10 -0.68 24.39
C GLY A 109 -1.21 -0.51 25.16
N ASP A 110 -1.21 0.36 26.18
CA ASP A 110 -2.39 0.68 26.99
C ASP A 110 -3.29 1.62 26.19
N GLY A 111 -3.91 1.10 25.15
CA GLY A 111 -4.99 1.78 24.45
C GLY A 111 -6.19 1.97 25.38
N PRO A 112 -7.10 2.94 25.12
CA PRO A 112 -8.33 3.06 25.88
C PRO A 112 -9.03 1.71 25.86
N CYS A 113 -9.37 1.20 27.07
CA CYS A 113 -10.11 -0.04 27.21
C CYS A 113 -11.33 0.03 26.28
N SER A 114 -11.28 -0.71 25.19
CA SER A 114 -12.46 -0.93 24.34
C SER A 114 -13.44 -1.70 25.21
N SER A 115 -14.43 -1.00 25.73
CA SER A 115 -15.60 -1.62 26.35
C SER A 115 -16.38 -2.33 25.23
N ARG A 116 -15.93 -3.54 24.84
CA ARG A 116 -16.82 -4.49 24.21
C ARG A 116 -17.87 -4.82 25.27
N GLU A 117 -19.02 -4.20 25.17
CA GLU A 117 -20.21 -4.66 25.87
C GLU A 117 -20.42 -6.14 25.57
N ARG A 118 -20.08 -6.99 26.54
CA ARG A 118 -20.55 -8.37 26.51
C ARG A 118 -22.06 -8.32 26.74
N PRO A 119 -22.87 -9.01 25.92
CA PRO A 119 -24.26 -9.15 26.22
C PRO A 119 -24.42 -9.78 27.61
N GLN A 120 -25.06 -9.03 28.53
CA GLN A 120 -25.35 -9.47 29.88
C GLN A 120 -26.17 -10.74 29.84
N ARG A 121 -25.61 -11.90 30.23
CA ARG A 121 -26.41 -13.01 30.74
C ARG A 121 -26.95 -12.58 32.11
N ARG A 122 -28.28 -12.57 32.22
CA ARG A 122 -29.01 -12.43 33.49
C ARG A 122 -28.55 -13.53 34.46
N GLY A 123 -27.93 -13.14 35.56
CA GLY A 123 -27.58 -14.03 36.68
C GLY A 123 -26.82 -13.19 37.70
N GLY A 124 -27.40 -12.96 38.87
CA GLY A 124 -26.93 -12.04 39.89
C GLY A 124 -25.53 -12.37 40.42
N GLY A 125 -24.80 -11.32 40.72
CA GLY A 125 -23.51 -11.36 41.40
C GLY A 125 -22.72 -10.10 41.07
N THR A 126 -22.62 -9.17 42.03
CA THR A 126 -21.74 -8.03 42.01
C THR A 126 -20.30 -8.49 41.93
N VAL A 127 -19.66 -8.35 40.77
CA VAL A 127 -18.23 -8.50 40.63
C VAL A 127 -17.69 -7.19 40.04
N GLY A 128 -16.99 -6.44 40.89
CA GLY A 128 -16.31 -5.21 40.50
C GLY A 128 -15.32 -5.48 39.37
N ALA A 129 -15.43 -4.68 38.29
CA ALA A 129 -14.46 -4.63 37.24
C ALA A 129 -13.11 -4.16 37.83
N ARG A 130 -12.17 -5.07 38.05
CA ARG A 130 -10.77 -4.73 38.30
C ARG A 130 -10.10 -4.54 36.96
N CYS A 131 -9.83 -3.31 36.59
CA CYS A 131 -8.76 -3.00 35.67
C CYS A 131 -7.47 -3.37 36.39
N GLY A 132 -6.82 -4.49 36.00
CA GLY A 132 -5.54 -4.87 36.53
C GLY A 132 -4.46 -3.96 35.96
N CYS A 133 -4.08 -2.94 36.69
CA CYS A 133 -2.77 -2.33 36.57
C CYS A 133 -1.85 -3.14 37.48
N ASP A 134 -1.05 -4.06 36.94
CA ASP A 134 0.03 -4.67 37.70
C ASP A 134 1.13 -3.64 37.86
N ALA A 135 1.07 -2.91 38.98
CA ALA A 135 2.16 -2.12 39.47
C ALA A 135 3.25 -3.09 39.99
N ASN A 136 4.22 -3.43 39.12
CA ASN A 136 5.47 -4.00 39.57
C ASN A 136 6.34 -2.89 40.16
N GLY A 137 6.19 -2.67 41.48
CA GLY A 137 7.16 -1.94 42.27
C GLY A 137 8.41 -2.82 42.48
N HIS A 138 9.56 -2.30 42.06
CA HIS A 138 10.85 -2.71 42.60
C HIS A 138 11.44 -1.53 43.37
N GLU A 139 11.76 -1.83 44.64
CA GLU A 139 12.62 -1.04 45.53
C GLU A 139 14.02 -0.85 44.93
#